data_291cbf29b749906b2b3c882909188297
#
_entry.id   291cbf29b749906b2b3c882909188297
#
_cell.length_a   1.000
_cell.length_b   1.000
_cell.length_c   1.000
_cell.angle_alpha   90.00
_cell.angle_beta   90.00
_cell.angle_gamma   90.00
#
_symmetry.space_group_name_H-M   'P 1'
#
loop_
_entity.id
_entity.type
_entity.pdbx_description
1 polymer ?
#
loop_
_entity_poly.entity_id
_entity_poly.type
_entity_poly.pdbx_seq_one_letter_code
_entity_poly.pdbx_strand_id
1 'polypeptide(L)'
;MPDRSRWSARVAVAALAACAPLVASGVGSAEPFFRDQTAVDASEFGSLCTPDDSAAGTPDEASLEELSGLVSAGGLLYAVGDSGSDRAVAVMDGNCAVQRWLPLPVDPYDVEDMATGPDGRLRLADTGDNGRRRETVALIAMDRDTGAGELHRLTYPDGPHDAETVLVQRDGTPLIVTKEVFGAGNVYRPAGGVAVGDLASPGPTPLEKVGTLDVSETNGAENATTGSGTTAPAVHSTMFTGGAVSADGTVAAVRSYSDVFLFSAPDGDLAAAFAAGPAVRAHVPEQPQGESVAFTENGDLLIASEARDGPVPPIRVLPGAVSRVQERAHAQAAADETSAQSPGALWGIGGVVVVLVVATGYFVRRRAR
;
A
#
# COMPACT_ATOMS: atom_id res chain seq x y z
N MET A 1 -17.15 -70.20 -41.08
CA MET A 1 -18.20 -71.16 -40.85
C MET A 1 -17.80 -72.07 -39.69
N PRO A 2 -18.71 -72.49 -38.86
CA PRO A 2 -20.01 -72.02 -38.42
C PRO A 2 -19.92 -71.55 -36.92
N ASP A 3 -20.86 -71.23 -36.11
CA ASP A 3 -22.32 -71.03 -36.14
C ASP A 3 -22.75 -70.60 -34.74
N ARG A 4 -23.70 -69.73 -34.70
CA ARG A 4 -24.75 -69.41 -33.71
C ARG A 4 -24.73 -70.06 -32.34
N SER A 5 -25.00 -69.22 -31.26
CA SER A 5 -26.34 -69.31 -30.67
C SER A 5 -26.58 -68.17 -29.62
N ARG A 6 -27.75 -67.58 -29.76
CA ARG A 6 -28.40 -66.61 -28.91
C ARG A 6 -28.79 -67.20 -27.58
N TRP A 7 -28.65 -66.40 -26.46
CA TRP A 7 -29.59 -66.53 -25.35
C TRP A 7 -29.92 -65.17 -24.80
N SER A 8 -31.19 -64.81 -24.91
CA SER A 8 -31.83 -63.66 -24.36
C SER A 8 -32.23 -63.97 -22.95
N ALA A 9 -31.81 -63.18 -21.97
CA ALA A 9 -32.40 -63.15 -20.62
C ALA A 9 -32.97 -61.75 -20.37
N ARG A 10 -34.31 -61.68 -20.34
CA ARG A 10 -35.07 -60.51 -19.94
C ARG A 10 -35.02 -60.47 -18.40
N VAL A 11 -34.46 -59.42 -17.83
CA VAL A 11 -34.63 -59.11 -16.42
C VAL A 11 -35.52 -57.86 -16.33
N ALA A 12 -36.67 -58.09 -15.68
CA ALA A 12 -37.62 -57.00 -15.38
C ALA A 12 -37.05 -56.11 -14.31
N VAL A 13 -36.96 -54.85 -14.60
CA VAL A 13 -36.61 -53.81 -13.62
C VAL A 13 -37.88 -53.27 -12.99
N ALA A 14 -38.13 -53.63 -11.74
CA ALA A 14 -39.16 -53.01 -10.95
C ALA A 14 -38.71 -51.61 -10.50
N ALA A 15 -39.41 -50.61 -10.98
CA ALA A 15 -39.21 -49.24 -10.56
C ALA A 15 -39.81 -49.01 -9.13
N LEU A 16 -38.94 -48.91 -8.13
CA LEU A 16 -39.34 -48.37 -6.81
C LEU A 16 -39.08 -46.86 -6.86
N ALA A 17 -40.15 -46.11 -6.96
CA ALA A 17 -40.16 -44.67 -6.76
C ALA A 17 -39.93 -44.37 -5.26
N ALA A 18 -38.69 -44.03 -4.90
CA ALA A 18 -38.36 -43.45 -3.60
C ALA A 18 -38.41 -41.91 -3.72
N CYS A 19 -39.48 -41.31 -3.14
CA CYS A 19 -39.52 -39.90 -2.89
C CYS A 19 -38.39 -39.54 -1.91
N ALA A 20 -37.28 -39.00 -2.38
CA ALA A 20 -36.31 -38.33 -1.56
C ALA A 20 -36.73 -36.87 -1.41
N PRO A 21 -36.81 -36.31 -0.16
CA PRO A 21 -36.97 -34.88 -0.01
C PRO A 21 -35.70 -34.18 -0.55
N LEU A 22 -35.88 -33.27 -1.49
CA LEU A 22 -34.87 -32.30 -1.88
C LEU A 22 -34.56 -31.43 -0.64
N VAL A 23 -33.54 -31.81 0.10
CA VAL A 23 -32.83 -30.88 0.97
C VAL A 23 -32.04 -30.01 0.02
N ALA A 24 -32.53 -28.83 -0.28
CA ALA A 24 -31.76 -27.78 -0.86
C ALA A 24 -30.63 -27.45 0.13
N SER A 25 -29.47 -28.08 -0.05
CA SER A 25 -28.23 -27.62 0.55
C SER A 25 -27.96 -26.26 -0.06
N GLY A 26 -28.37 -25.21 0.66
CA GLY A 26 -27.85 -23.89 0.40
C GLY A 26 -26.33 -23.97 0.51
N VAL A 27 -25.68 -24.11 -0.65
CA VAL A 27 -24.28 -23.73 -0.76
C VAL A 27 -24.31 -22.25 -0.48
N GLY A 28 -24.05 -21.87 0.76
CA GLY A 28 -23.72 -20.49 1.09
C GLY A 28 -22.53 -20.16 0.18
N SER A 29 -22.82 -19.41 -0.87
CA SER A 29 -21.79 -18.68 -1.58
C SER A 29 -21.09 -17.91 -0.48
N ALA A 30 -19.84 -18.25 -0.16
CA ALA A 30 -18.96 -17.32 0.52
C ALA A 30 -18.89 -16.15 -0.45
N GLU A 31 -19.71 -15.14 -0.21
CA GLU A 31 -19.52 -13.84 -0.82
C GLU A 31 -18.04 -13.52 -0.58
N PRO A 32 -17.26 -13.18 -1.61
CA PRO A 32 -15.95 -12.67 -1.37
C PRO A 32 -16.14 -11.52 -0.40
N PHE A 33 -15.46 -11.55 0.73
CA PHE A 33 -15.44 -10.46 1.70
C PHE A 33 -14.84 -9.25 0.99
N PHE A 34 -15.66 -8.52 0.24
CA PHE A 34 -15.36 -7.17 -0.15
C PHE A 34 -15.28 -6.39 1.17
N ARG A 35 -14.07 -6.12 1.62
CA ARG A 35 -13.88 -5.12 2.65
C ARG A 35 -14.58 -3.89 2.11
N ASP A 36 -15.67 -3.48 2.76
CA ASP A 36 -16.30 -2.19 2.50
C ASP A 36 -15.28 -1.12 2.85
N GLN A 37 -14.52 -0.71 1.84
CA GLN A 37 -13.47 0.29 1.99
C GLN A 37 -14.19 1.62 2.18
N THR A 38 -13.91 2.27 3.30
CA THR A 38 -14.38 3.62 3.48
C THR A 38 -13.63 4.51 2.49
N ALA A 39 -14.30 4.86 1.40
CA ALA A 39 -13.77 5.83 0.45
C ALA A 39 -13.88 7.22 1.07
N VAL A 40 -12.78 7.96 1.01
CA VAL A 40 -12.72 9.39 1.33
C VAL A 40 -12.82 10.15 0.03
N ASP A 41 -13.74 11.09 -0.05
CA ASP A 41 -13.96 11.91 -1.24
C ASP A 41 -12.87 12.99 -1.36
N ALA A 42 -12.50 13.33 -2.60
CA ALA A 42 -11.53 14.37 -2.90
C ALA A 42 -11.89 15.74 -2.29
N SER A 43 -13.18 16.02 -2.10
CA SER A 43 -13.66 17.26 -1.48
C SER A 43 -13.34 17.38 0.02
N GLU A 44 -12.94 16.29 0.67
CA GLU A 44 -12.51 16.31 2.08
C GLU A 44 -11.09 16.87 2.26
N PHE A 45 -10.32 16.95 1.18
CA PHE A 45 -9.00 17.57 1.21
C PHE A 45 -9.10 19.10 1.22
N GLY A 46 -8.68 19.71 2.31
CA GLY A 46 -8.50 21.17 2.40
C GLY A 46 -7.22 21.62 1.71
N SER A 47 -7.09 22.94 1.50
CA SER A 47 -5.80 23.56 1.15
C SER A 47 -5.05 23.93 2.43
N LEU A 48 -3.81 23.49 2.57
CA LEU A 48 -2.96 23.89 3.70
C LEU A 48 -2.28 25.22 3.38
N CYS A 49 -1.35 25.24 2.44
CA CYS A 49 -0.59 26.40 2.01
C CYS A 49 0.07 26.11 0.65
N THR A 50 0.55 27.15 -0.02
CA THR A 50 1.32 27.01 -1.27
C THR A 50 2.80 27.25 -0.96
N PRO A 51 3.70 26.33 -1.39
CA PRO A 51 5.13 26.55 -1.25
C PRO A 51 5.58 27.88 -1.85
N ASP A 52 6.41 28.61 -1.11
CA ASP A 52 6.94 29.91 -1.53
C ASP A 52 8.43 30.01 -1.13
N ASP A 53 9.30 30.01 -2.12
CA ASP A 53 10.75 30.13 -1.97
C ASP A 53 11.29 31.54 -2.21
N SER A 54 10.42 32.49 -2.48
CA SER A 54 10.78 33.86 -2.86
C SER A 54 11.69 34.60 -1.86
N ALA A 55 11.58 34.27 -0.58
CA ALA A 55 12.36 34.90 0.50
C ALA A 55 13.75 34.24 0.71
N ALA A 56 13.86 32.93 0.50
CA ALA A 56 15.07 32.18 0.81
C ALA A 56 16.12 32.20 -0.32
N GLY A 57 15.71 32.54 -1.54
CA GLY A 57 16.52 32.36 -2.73
C GLY A 57 16.72 30.87 -3.04
N THR A 58 16.43 30.45 -4.26
CA THR A 58 16.57 29.05 -4.65
C THR A 58 18.01 28.78 -5.09
N PRO A 59 18.70 27.74 -4.56
CA PRO A 59 20.00 27.32 -5.07
C PRO A 59 19.93 26.85 -6.52
N ASP A 60 21.05 26.88 -7.23
CA ASP A 60 21.13 26.26 -8.53
C ASP A 60 20.78 24.75 -8.43
N GLU A 61 19.99 24.25 -9.38
CA GLU A 61 19.57 22.84 -9.45
C GLU A 61 18.73 22.37 -8.21
N ALA A 62 17.96 23.29 -7.60
CA ALA A 62 16.93 22.96 -6.63
C ALA A 62 15.64 23.71 -6.98
N SER A 63 14.50 23.03 -6.91
CA SER A 63 13.20 23.59 -7.23
C SER A 63 12.08 22.87 -6.49
N LEU A 64 10.99 23.57 -6.21
CA LEU A 64 9.73 22.99 -5.74
C LEU A 64 8.73 22.79 -6.87
N GLU A 65 9.07 23.13 -8.11
CA GLU A 65 8.22 22.91 -9.28
C GLU A 65 8.06 21.43 -9.59
N GLU A 66 9.08 20.62 -9.30
CA GLU A 66 9.10 19.16 -9.44
C GLU A 66 9.10 18.46 -8.08
N LEU A 67 8.24 18.92 -7.16
CA LEU A 67 8.18 18.44 -5.79
C LEU A 67 7.77 16.96 -5.75
N SER A 68 8.71 16.09 -5.37
CA SER A 68 8.55 14.64 -5.30
C SER A 68 8.52 14.12 -3.85
N GLY A 69 9.45 14.49 -2.98
CA GLY A 69 9.48 14.04 -1.58
C GLY A 69 8.95 15.08 -0.60
N LEU A 70 8.16 14.67 0.40
CA LEU A 70 7.61 15.54 1.46
C LEU A 70 7.68 14.86 2.84
N VAL A 71 8.12 15.58 3.84
CA VAL A 71 8.12 15.15 5.25
C VAL A 71 7.63 16.28 6.14
N SER A 72 6.83 15.96 7.16
CA SER A 72 6.46 16.87 8.25
C SER A 72 7.12 16.41 9.55
N ALA A 73 7.95 17.25 10.16
CA ALA A 73 8.62 16.93 11.41
C ALA A 73 9.01 18.19 12.21
N GLY A 74 8.75 18.17 13.51
CA GLY A 74 9.10 19.28 14.42
C GLY A 74 8.38 20.59 14.09
N GLY A 75 7.17 20.52 13.53
CA GLY A 75 6.40 21.70 13.11
C GLY A 75 6.91 22.36 11.83
N LEU A 76 7.85 21.73 11.11
CA LEU A 76 8.38 22.16 9.82
C LEU A 76 7.99 21.16 8.74
N LEU A 77 8.00 21.63 7.50
CA LEU A 77 7.88 20.81 6.30
C LEU A 77 9.24 20.74 5.59
N TYR A 78 9.62 19.58 5.15
CA TYR A 78 10.80 19.33 4.34
C TYR A 78 10.34 18.81 2.98
N ALA A 79 10.84 19.43 1.92
CA ALA A 79 10.48 19.04 0.55
C ALA A 79 11.73 18.96 -0.32
N VAL A 80 11.72 18.01 -1.25
CA VAL A 80 12.77 17.83 -2.25
C VAL A 80 12.11 17.66 -3.62
N GLY A 81 12.77 18.18 -4.64
CA GLY A 81 12.35 17.98 -6.03
C GLY A 81 12.85 16.64 -6.58
N ASP A 82 12.37 16.31 -7.77
CA ASP A 82 12.81 15.20 -8.61
C ASP A 82 14.15 15.51 -9.31
N SER A 83 14.64 14.58 -10.09
CA SER A 83 15.88 14.62 -10.91
C SER A 83 16.10 15.93 -11.63
N GLY A 84 17.28 16.52 -11.42
CA GLY A 84 17.62 17.83 -11.95
C GLY A 84 17.19 19.02 -11.08
N SER A 85 16.32 18.80 -10.09
CA SER A 85 15.89 19.77 -9.09
C SER A 85 16.09 19.29 -7.65
N ASP A 86 16.81 18.20 -7.44
CA ASP A 86 16.96 17.43 -6.20
C ASP A 86 18.24 17.73 -5.41
N ARG A 87 18.94 18.85 -5.68
CA ARG A 87 20.24 19.19 -5.07
C ARG A 87 20.14 19.70 -3.64
N ALA A 88 18.97 20.08 -3.17
CA ALA A 88 18.77 20.57 -1.81
C ALA A 88 17.34 20.28 -1.33
N VAL A 89 17.20 20.11 -0.01
CA VAL A 89 15.91 20.01 0.67
C VAL A 89 15.47 21.41 1.11
N ALA A 90 14.27 21.82 0.70
CA ALA A 90 13.61 23.02 1.22
C ALA A 90 13.11 22.76 2.64
N VAL A 91 13.40 23.66 3.56
CA VAL A 91 12.84 23.67 4.92
C VAL A 91 11.82 24.78 5.00
N MET A 92 10.56 24.43 5.16
CA MET A 92 9.42 25.36 5.15
C MET A 92 8.78 25.45 6.54
N ASP A 93 8.22 26.61 6.84
CA ASP A 93 7.36 26.78 8.02
C ASP A 93 5.93 26.27 7.78
N GLY A 94 5.06 26.39 8.79
CA GLY A 94 3.66 25.97 8.70
C GLY A 94 2.80 26.73 7.69
N ASN A 95 3.33 27.81 7.09
CA ASN A 95 2.71 28.56 6.00
C ASN A 95 3.31 28.21 4.62
N CYS A 96 4.16 27.18 4.56
CA CYS A 96 4.93 26.76 3.40
C CYS A 96 5.94 27.81 2.87
N ALA A 97 6.29 28.80 3.66
CA ALA A 97 7.38 29.70 3.30
C ALA A 97 8.72 29.01 3.53
N VAL A 98 9.55 28.92 2.49
CA VAL A 98 10.88 28.35 2.57
C VAL A 98 11.76 29.25 3.43
N GLN A 99 12.25 28.69 4.54
CA GLN A 99 13.10 29.38 5.49
C GLN A 99 14.58 29.25 5.12
N ARG A 100 14.94 28.12 4.56
CA ARG A 100 16.30 27.78 4.12
C ARG A 100 16.28 26.56 3.19
N TRP A 101 17.36 26.40 2.47
CA TRP A 101 17.69 25.18 1.71
C TRP A 101 18.85 24.46 2.40
N LEU A 102 18.76 23.13 2.50
CA LEU A 102 19.81 22.27 3.00
C LEU A 102 20.41 21.53 1.80
N PRO A 103 21.65 21.83 1.39
CA PRO A 103 22.31 21.09 0.33
C PRO A 103 22.42 19.60 0.68
N LEU A 104 22.21 18.73 -0.28
CA LEU A 104 22.40 17.30 -0.08
C LEU A 104 23.90 16.99 0.17
N PRO A 105 24.18 15.98 1.02
CA PRO A 105 25.56 15.60 1.36
C PRO A 105 26.32 14.95 0.19
N VAL A 106 25.59 14.49 -0.81
CA VAL A 106 26.10 13.89 -2.04
C VAL A 106 25.24 14.36 -3.21
N ASP A 107 25.78 14.29 -4.42
CA ASP A 107 25.06 14.50 -5.65
C ASP A 107 24.18 13.27 -5.94
N PRO A 108 22.84 13.36 -5.86
CA PRO A 108 21.97 12.24 -6.14
C PRO A 108 21.90 11.95 -7.64
N TYR A 109 21.31 10.84 -7.99
CA TYR A 109 21.03 10.50 -9.38
C TYR A 109 19.59 10.83 -9.76
N ASP A 110 18.61 10.47 -8.88
CA ASP A 110 17.17 10.55 -9.18
C ASP A 110 16.38 10.36 -7.89
N VAL A 111 16.12 11.46 -7.15
CA VAL A 111 15.41 11.41 -5.86
C VAL A 111 13.91 11.42 -6.11
N GLU A 112 13.21 10.39 -5.64
CA GLU A 112 11.81 10.17 -5.92
C GLU A 112 10.90 10.34 -4.68
N ASP A 113 11.43 10.13 -3.47
CA ASP A 113 10.63 10.21 -2.25
C ASP A 113 11.51 10.54 -1.04
N MET A 114 10.89 10.89 0.07
CA MET A 114 11.58 11.20 1.31
C MET A 114 10.80 10.75 2.53
N ALA A 115 11.47 10.06 3.47
CA ALA A 115 10.91 9.62 4.73
C ALA A 115 11.76 10.06 5.93
N THR A 116 11.23 9.93 7.14
CA THR A 116 12.00 10.06 8.38
C THR A 116 12.28 8.69 8.98
N GLY A 117 13.51 8.50 9.49
CA GLY A 117 13.85 7.35 10.32
C GLY A 117 13.53 7.57 11.81
N PRO A 118 13.54 6.50 12.63
CA PRO A 118 13.36 6.60 14.08
C PRO A 118 14.43 7.47 14.78
N ASP A 119 15.58 7.67 14.15
CA ASP A 119 16.66 8.54 14.56
C ASP A 119 16.41 10.03 14.24
N GLY A 120 15.27 10.36 13.63
CA GLY A 120 14.87 11.71 13.24
C GLY A 120 15.59 12.27 12.01
N ARG A 121 16.47 11.49 11.35
CA ARG A 121 17.13 11.90 10.10
C ARG A 121 16.21 11.69 8.90
N LEU A 122 16.38 12.54 7.90
CA LEU A 122 15.73 12.34 6.60
C LEU A 122 16.38 11.17 5.86
N ARG A 123 15.57 10.47 5.08
CA ARG A 123 15.99 9.42 4.14
C ARG A 123 15.42 9.77 2.78
N LEU A 124 16.29 10.28 1.90
CA LEU A 124 15.92 10.56 0.53
C LEU A 124 16.09 9.28 -0.27
N ALA A 125 15.09 8.93 -1.04
CA ALA A 125 15.08 7.75 -1.89
C ALA A 125 15.63 8.11 -3.28
N ASP A 126 16.93 7.98 -3.47
CA ASP A 126 17.61 8.07 -4.79
C ASP A 126 17.39 6.74 -5.52
N THR A 127 16.14 6.50 -5.94
CA THR A 127 15.64 5.20 -6.42
C THR A 127 15.02 5.24 -7.80
N GLY A 128 14.90 6.41 -8.42
CA GLY A 128 14.39 6.56 -9.77
C GLY A 128 15.29 5.88 -10.81
N ASP A 129 14.66 5.17 -11.72
CA ASP A 129 15.32 4.49 -12.84
C ASP A 129 14.30 4.17 -13.94
N ASN A 130 13.68 5.18 -14.50
CA ASN A 130 12.71 5.08 -15.61
C ASN A 130 13.22 4.19 -16.76
N GLY A 131 14.55 4.13 -16.92
CA GLY A 131 15.20 3.30 -17.94
C GLY A 131 15.52 1.87 -17.51
N ARG A 132 15.37 1.53 -16.23
CA ARG A 132 15.72 0.24 -15.61
C ARG A 132 17.14 -0.20 -15.98
N ARG A 133 18.13 0.62 -15.64
CA ARG A 133 19.55 0.45 -16.03
C ARG A 133 20.51 0.55 -14.85
N ARG A 134 20.07 1.07 -13.70
CA ARG A 134 20.95 1.30 -12.56
C ARG A 134 21.29 -0.04 -11.90
N GLU A 135 22.59 -0.30 -11.73
CA GLU A 135 23.06 -1.47 -10.97
C GLU A 135 22.80 -1.31 -9.46
N THR A 136 22.75 -0.06 -8.98
CA THR A 136 22.45 0.28 -7.60
C THR A 136 21.52 1.48 -7.55
N VAL A 137 20.60 1.47 -6.60
CA VAL A 137 19.86 2.63 -6.11
C VAL A 137 20.40 3.01 -4.73
N ALA A 138 19.90 4.07 -4.10
CA ALA A 138 20.42 4.46 -2.80
C ALA A 138 19.38 5.08 -1.87
N LEU A 139 19.66 5.03 -0.56
CA LEU A 139 19.08 5.93 0.42
C LEU A 139 20.15 6.93 0.87
N ILE A 140 19.83 8.22 0.86
CA ILE A 140 20.70 9.27 1.39
C ILE A 140 20.20 9.64 2.77
N ALA A 141 20.99 9.30 3.80
CA ALA A 141 20.69 9.68 5.18
C ALA A 141 21.19 11.10 5.44
N MET A 142 20.31 12.00 5.87
CA MET A 142 20.63 13.41 6.02
C MET A 142 20.12 13.95 7.35
N ASP A 143 20.97 14.65 8.08
CA ASP A 143 20.59 15.40 9.26
C ASP A 143 19.76 16.63 8.87
N ARG A 144 18.58 16.76 9.43
CA ARG A 144 17.58 17.76 9.04
C ARG A 144 17.90 19.19 9.47
N ASP A 145 18.91 19.37 10.35
CA ASP A 145 19.32 20.69 10.83
C ASP A 145 20.54 21.20 10.06
N THR A 146 21.50 20.33 9.75
CA THR A 146 22.79 20.67 9.18
C THR A 146 22.97 20.30 7.73
N GLY A 147 22.16 19.38 7.20
CA GLY A 147 22.35 18.79 5.85
C GLY A 147 23.48 17.75 5.78
N ALA A 148 24.22 17.52 6.86
CA ALA A 148 25.28 16.54 6.89
C ALA A 148 24.72 15.11 6.76
N GLY A 149 25.40 14.26 6.00
CA GLY A 149 24.86 12.92 5.78
C GLY A 149 25.76 11.99 5.02
N GLU A 150 25.21 10.88 4.59
CA GLU A 150 25.92 9.78 3.94
C GLU A 150 25.03 9.00 2.99
N LEU A 151 25.66 8.31 2.03
CA LEU A 151 25.00 7.51 1.01
C LEU A 151 25.03 6.03 1.38
N HIS A 152 23.88 5.36 1.21
CA HIS A 152 23.72 3.91 1.39
C HIS A 152 23.21 3.28 0.09
N ARG A 153 24.11 2.70 -0.71
CA ARG A 153 23.72 2.01 -1.94
C ARG A 153 23.02 0.69 -1.63
N LEU A 154 22.06 0.36 -2.48
CA LEU A 154 21.24 -0.84 -2.39
C LEU A 154 21.24 -1.56 -3.75
N THR A 155 21.08 -2.89 -3.75
CA THR A 155 20.96 -3.68 -4.99
C THR A 155 19.74 -4.56 -4.95
N TYR A 156 18.92 -4.52 -6.01
CA TYR A 156 17.80 -5.43 -6.19
C TYR A 156 18.28 -6.85 -6.53
N PRO A 157 17.60 -7.92 -6.03
CA PRO A 157 17.99 -9.30 -6.28
C PRO A 157 17.64 -9.80 -7.70
N ASP A 158 16.74 -9.13 -8.38
CA ASP A 158 16.09 -9.55 -9.62
C ASP A 158 16.26 -8.55 -10.78
N GLY A 159 17.21 -7.63 -10.65
CA GLY A 159 17.57 -6.64 -11.66
C GLY A 159 17.05 -5.24 -11.35
N PRO A 160 17.33 -4.26 -12.22
CA PRO A 160 16.97 -2.87 -12.01
C PRO A 160 15.46 -2.65 -11.99
N HIS A 161 15.01 -1.81 -11.06
CA HIS A 161 13.63 -1.35 -10.94
C HIS A 161 13.59 0.16 -10.79
N ASP A 162 12.51 0.74 -11.29
CA ASP A 162 12.08 2.09 -11.01
C ASP A 162 11.22 2.08 -9.73
N ALA A 163 11.53 2.95 -8.77
CA ALA A 163 10.81 2.98 -7.50
C ALA A 163 10.68 4.41 -6.97
N GLU A 164 9.47 4.81 -6.66
CA GLU A 164 9.11 6.15 -6.23
C GLU A 164 8.41 6.17 -4.86
N THR A 165 8.67 5.16 -4.02
CA THR A 165 8.02 5.08 -2.70
C THR A 165 8.98 4.50 -1.68
N VAL A 166 9.26 5.25 -0.61
CA VAL A 166 10.02 4.78 0.54
C VAL A 166 9.23 4.93 1.83
N LEU A 167 9.19 3.88 2.62
CA LEU A 167 8.58 3.88 3.95
C LEU A 167 9.58 3.37 4.97
N VAL A 168 9.67 4.01 6.13
CA VAL A 168 10.52 3.51 7.22
C VAL A 168 9.62 3.00 8.33
N GLN A 169 9.69 1.69 8.59
CA GLN A 169 8.91 1.03 9.61
C GLN A 169 9.32 1.49 11.03
N ARG A 170 8.49 1.20 12.02
CA ARG A 170 8.76 1.54 13.43
C ARG A 170 10.08 0.98 13.96
N ASP A 171 10.49 -0.19 13.48
CA ASP A 171 11.77 -0.82 13.84
C ASP A 171 12.98 -0.23 13.08
N GLY A 172 12.73 0.72 12.19
CA GLY A 172 13.72 1.35 11.34
C GLY A 172 14.01 0.62 10.03
N THR A 173 13.37 -0.50 9.74
CA THR A 173 13.55 -1.20 8.46
C THR A 173 12.89 -0.42 7.34
N PRO A 174 13.61 -0.02 6.27
CA PRO A 174 13.01 0.66 5.14
C PRO A 174 12.31 -0.35 4.22
N LEU A 175 11.18 0.05 3.66
CA LEU A 175 10.54 -0.60 2.52
C LEU A 175 10.64 0.32 1.31
N ILE A 176 10.94 -0.25 0.15
CA ILE A 176 10.93 0.42 -1.16
C ILE A 176 9.87 -0.26 -2.01
N VAL A 177 8.96 0.53 -2.59
CA VAL A 177 7.90 0.02 -3.48
C VAL A 177 8.14 0.52 -4.88
N THR A 178 8.17 -0.40 -5.85
CA THR A 178 8.42 -0.06 -7.25
C THR A 178 7.22 0.60 -7.92
N LYS A 179 7.51 1.51 -8.86
CA LYS A 179 6.53 2.12 -9.76
C LYS A 179 6.34 1.24 -10.98
N GLU A 180 5.23 0.56 -11.03
CA GLU A 180 4.89 -0.29 -12.16
C GLU A 180 3.76 0.33 -12.98
N VAL A 181 3.96 0.41 -14.30
CA VAL A 181 2.93 0.96 -15.20
C VAL A 181 1.70 0.06 -15.23
N PHE A 182 1.90 -1.24 -15.04
CA PHE A 182 0.84 -2.24 -15.00
C PHE A 182 1.06 -3.23 -13.86
N GLY A 183 0.02 -3.51 -13.10
CA GLY A 183 0.04 -4.51 -12.04
C GLY A 183 0.44 -3.96 -10.67
N ALA A 184 0.90 -4.86 -9.81
CA ALA A 184 1.27 -4.57 -8.44
C ALA A 184 2.69 -4.02 -8.34
N GLY A 185 2.93 -3.08 -7.42
CA GLY A 185 4.28 -2.67 -7.05
C GLY A 185 5.02 -3.78 -6.29
N ASN A 186 6.29 -3.98 -6.58
CA ASN A 186 7.12 -4.90 -5.81
C ASN A 186 7.61 -4.23 -4.53
N VAL A 187 7.61 -4.96 -3.43
CA VAL A 187 8.03 -4.46 -2.12
C VAL A 187 9.36 -5.11 -1.73
N TYR A 188 10.36 -4.26 -1.52
CA TYR A 188 11.70 -4.67 -1.14
C TYR A 188 12.11 -4.08 0.21
N ARG A 189 13.01 -4.77 0.91
CA ARG A 189 13.73 -4.25 2.08
C ARG A 189 15.19 -4.70 2.06
N PRO A 190 16.08 -4.11 2.86
CA PRO A 190 17.42 -4.66 3.05
C PRO A 190 17.35 -6.10 3.54
N ALA A 191 18.15 -6.98 2.96
CA ALA A 191 18.17 -8.40 3.29
C ALA A 191 18.43 -8.62 4.80
N GLY A 192 17.58 -9.46 5.40
CA GLY A 192 17.63 -9.68 6.85
C GLY A 192 17.02 -8.59 7.70
N GLY A 193 16.30 -7.60 7.11
CA GLY A 193 15.60 -6.55 7.85
C GLY A 193 16.55 -5.55 8.52
N VAL A 194 17.64 -5.18 7.86
CA VAL A 194 18.59 -4.19 8.38
C VAL A 194 17.93 -2.80 8.46
N ALA A 195 18.00 -2.17 9.63
CA ALA A 195 17.45 -0.85 9.83
C ALA A 195 18.26 0.26 9.12
N VAL A 196 17.61 1.39 8.81
CA VAL A 196 18.25 2.51 8.09
C VAL A 196 19.50 3.08 8.79
N GLY A 197 19.58 2.95 10.11
CA GLY A 197 20.74 3.40 10.88
C GLY A 197 21.94 2.44 10.83
N ASP A 198 21.73 1.19 10.38
CA ASP A 198 22.74 0.13 10.34
C ASP A 198 23.15 -0.24 8.90
N LEU A 199 22.61 0.46 7.91
CA LEU A 199 22.98 0.26 6.50
C LEU A 199 24.45 0.57 6.26
N ALA A 200 25.10 -0.25 5.45
CA ALA A 200 26.50 0.01 5.07
C ALA A 200 26.63 1.30 4.25
N SER A 201 27.61 2.14 4.59
CA SER A 201 27.96 3.34 3.84
C SER A 201 29.36 3.14 3.20
N PRO A 202 29.52 3.29 1.90
CA PRO A 202 28.50 3.55 0.89
C PRO A 202 27.73 2.29 0.42
N GLY A 203 28.01 1.11 0.94
CA GLY A 203 27.39 -0.14 0.52
C GLY A 203 28.05 -0.80 -0.69
N PRO A 204 27.34 -1.57 -1.56
CA PRO A 204 25.89 -1.79 -1.52
C PRO A 204 25.42 -2.83 -0.50
N THR A 205 24.24 -2.59 0.07
CA THR A 205 23.50 -3.61 0.83
C THR A 205 22.51 -4.31 -0.10
N PRO A 206 22.46 -5.64 -0.15
CA PRO A 206 21.49 -6.35 -0.96
C PRO A 206 20.07 -6.16 -0.41
N LEU A 207 19.11 -6.04 -1.31
CA LEU A 207 17.68 -6.06 -1.01
C LEU A 207 17.13 -7.48 -1.10
N GLU A 208 16.02 -7.74 -0.43
CA GLU A 208 15.17 -8.91 -0.60
C GLU A 208 13.74 -8.48 -0.91
N LYS A 209 13.08 -9.18 -1.81
CA LYS A 209 11.67 -8.97 -2.09
C LYS A 209 10.83 -9.61 -1.00
N VAL A 210 9.97 -8.83 -0.34
CA VAL A 210 9.13 -9.29 0.78
C VAL A 210 7.65 -9.38 0.42
N GLY A 211 7.26 -8.88 -0.73
CA GLY A 211 5.87 -8.95 -1.17
C GLY A 211 5.58 -8.14 -2.42
N THR A 212 4.31 -7.94 -2.64
CA THR A 212 3.78 -7.02 -3.65
C THR A 212 2.68 -6.18 -3.03
N LEU A 213 2.55 -4.95 -3.49
CA LEU A 213 1.45 -4.07 -3.16
C LEU A 213 0.47 -4.05 -4.33
N ASP A 214 -0.66 -4.74 -4.17
CA ASP A 214 -1.74 -4.78 -5.16
C ASP A 214 -2.98 -4.08 -4.61
N VAL A 215 -3.41 -3.05 -5.30
CA VAL A 215 -4.61 -2.26 -4.97
C VAL A 215 -5.68 -2.36 -6.07
N SER A 216 -5.50 -3.24 -7.04
CA SER A 216 -6.39 -3.38 -8.20
C SER A 216 -7.79 -3.87 -7.80
N GLU A 217 -7.90 -4.75 -6.81
CA GLU A 217 -9.19 -5.24 -6.31
C GLU A 217 -9.98 -4.17 -5.54
N THR A 218 -9.31 -3.11 -5.10
CA THR A 218 -9.96 -1.97 -4.45
C THR A 218 -10.69 -1.07 -5.45
N ASN A 219 -10.42 -1.26 -6.73
CA ASN A 219 -11.08 -0.58 -7.85
C ASN A 219 -12.45 -1.21 -8.18
N GLY A 220 -13.19 -1.69 -7.20
CA GLY A 220 -14.59 -2.10 -7.38
C GLY A 220 -15.31 -1.04 -8.19
N ALA A 221 -16.12 -1.47 -9.18
CA ALA A 221 -16.74 -0.65 -10.23
C ALA A 221 -17.49 0.58 -9.69
N GLU A 222 -16.76 1.58 -9.22
CA GLU A 222 -17.30 2.92 -9.02
C GLU A 222 -17.52 3.52 -10.39
N ASN A 223 -18.80 3.57 -10.79
CA ASN A 223 -19.21 4.19 -12.02
C ASN A 223 -19.08 5.70 -11.87
N ALA A 224 -18.02 6.28 -12.40
CA ALA A 224 -17.93 7.72 -12.55
C ALA A 224 -19.05 8.18 -13.51
N THR A 225 -20.04 8.88 -12.97
CA THR A 225 -21.09 9.51 -13.79
C THR A 225 -20.49 10.75 -14.45
N THR A 226 -20.04 10.60 -15.70
CA THR A 226 -19.70 11.78 -16.50
C THR A 226 -20.96 12.57 -16.76
N GLY A 227 -20.88 13.91 -16.80
CA GLY A 227 -22.02 14.81 -17.02
C GLY A 227 -22.83 14.59 -18.31
N SER A 228 -22.50 13.55 -19.08
CA SER A 228 -23.20 13.07 -20.28
C SER A 228 -24.07 11.83 -20.02
N GLY A 229 -24.23 11.37 -18.77
CA GLY A 229 -25.05 10.20 -18.43
C GLY A 229 -24.46 8.84 -18.88
N THR A 230 -23.23 8.81 -19.34
CA THR A 230 -22.53 7.57 -19.69
C THR A 230 -21.67 7.16 -18.49
N THR A 231 -21.98 6.02 -17.88
CA THR A 231 -21.17 5.40 -16.83
C THR A 231 -19.96 4.72 -17.48
N ALA A 232 -18.78 5.32 -17.33
CA ALA A 232 -17.52 4.64 -17.63
C ALA A 232 -16.88 4.20 -16.32
N PRO A 233 -16.21 3.02 -16.28
CA PRO A 233 -15.44 2.66 -15.11
C PRO A 233 -14.37 3.72 -14.86
N ALA A 234 -14.26 4.21 -13.62
CA ALA A 234 -13.18 5.11 -13.23
C ALA A 234 -11.85 4.34 -13.37
N VAL A 235 -10.96 4.83 -14.22
CA VAL A 235 -9.60 4.25 -14.35
C VAL A 235 -8.76 4.91 -13.26
N HIS A 236 -8.38 4.13 -12.26
CA HIS A 236 -7.51 4.57 -11.18
C HIS A 236 -6.06 4.17 -11.49
N SER A 237 -5.13 5.05 -11.16
CA SER A 237 -3.71 4.76 -11.29
C SER A 237 -3.26 3.78 -10.20
N THR A 238 -2.48 2.76 -10.59
CA THR A 238 -1.76 1.87 -9.69
C THR A 238 -0.25 2.13 -9.67
N MET A 239 0.19 3.18 -10.37
CA MET A 239 1.57 3.64 -10.32
C MET A 239 1.79 4.38 -9.01
N PHE A 240 2.60 3.80 -8.12
CA PHE A 240 2.89 4.39 -6.81
C PHE A 240 3.97 5.45 -6.94
N THR A 241 3.71 6.63 -6.36
CA THR A 241 4.52 7.84 -6.51
C THR A 241 4.99 8.42 -5.17
N GLY A 242 4.65 7.81 -4.05
CA GLY A 242 5.13 8.26 -2.75
C GLY A 242 4.58 7.46 -1.60
N GLY A 243 5.24 7.54 -0.46
CA GLY A 243 4.86 6.83 0.76
C GLY A 243 5.14 7.59 2.05
N ALA A 244 4.36 7.30 3.08
CA ALA A 244 4.57 7.86 4.41
C ALA A 244 4.15 6.88 5.49
N VAL A 245 4.76 7.02 6.66
CA VAL A 245 4.37 6.29 7.87
C VAL A 245 4.01 7.30 8.96
N SER A 246 2.91 7.05 9.68
CA SER A 246 2.48 7.89 10.80
C SER A 246 3.53 7.94 11.91
N ALA A 247 3.53 9.01 12.71
CA ALA A 247 4.51 9.22 13.76
C ALA A 247 4.57 8.07 14.80
N ASP A 248 3.44 7.40 15.04
CA ASP A 248 3.35 6.24 15.92
C ASP A 248 3.69 4.90 15.22
N GLY A 249 3.93 4.94 13.89
CA GLY A 249 4.28 3.78 13.08
C GLY A 249 3.13 2.79 12.86
N THR A 250 1.87 3.17 13.13
CA THR A 250 0.71 2.27 13.06
C THR A 250 -0.10 2.37 11.78
N VAL A 251 0.16 3.41 10.99
CA VAL A 251 -0.52 3.65 9.71
C VAL A 251 0.50 3.97 8.64
N ALA A 252 0.40 3.29 7.51
CA ALA A 252 1.12 3.65 6.30
C ALA A 252 0.18 4.27 5.26
N ALA A 253 0.68 5.23 4.51
CA ALA A 253 0.06 5.76 3.32
C ALA A 253 0.92 5.41 2.12
N VAL A 254 0.32 4.95 1.03
CA VAL A 254 0.97 4.84 -0.27
C VAL A 254 0.11 5.57 -1.29
N ARG A 255 0.72 6.43 -2.05
CA ARG A 255 0.06 7.28 -3.01
C ARG A 255 0.24 6.76 -4.44
N SER A 256 -0.79 6.93 -5.25
CA SER A 256 -0.73 6.92 -6.70
C SER A 256 -1.11 8.30 -7.24
N TYR A 257 -1.12 8.48 -8.56
CA TYR A 257 -1.55 9.75 -9.16
C TYR A 257 -2.99 10.15 -8.81
N SER A 258 -3.88 9.18 -8.58
CA SER A 258 -5.32 9.42 -8.36
C SER A 258 -5.81 9.18 -6.95
N ASP A 259 -5.04 8.44 -6.14
CA ASP A 259 -5.51 7.95 -4.85
C ASP A 259 -4.39 7.87 -3.80
N VAL A 260 -4.78 7.95 -2.53
CA VAL A 260 -3.94 7.51 -1.41
C VAL A 260 -4.60 6.31 -0.75
N PHE A 261 -3.81 5.26 -0.57
CA PHE A 261 -4.21 4.04 0.12
C PHE A 261 -3.62 4.03 1.52
N LEU A 262 -4.47 3.91 2.53
CA LEU A 262 -4.07 3.93 3.94
C LEU A 262 -4.18 2.52 4.53
N PHE A 263 -3.09 2.04 5.11
CA PHE A 263 -2.96 0.69 5.64
C PHE A 263 -2.83 0.72 7.16
N SER A 264 -3.53 -0.19 7.84
CA SER A 264 -3.42 -0.38 9.28
C SER A 264 -2.32 -1.37 9.62
N ALA A 265 -1.33 -0.93 10.39
CA ALA A 265 -0.18 -1.72 10.84
C ALA A 265 0.01 -1.55 12.37
N PRO A 266 -0.92 -2.06 13.21
CA PRO A 266 -0.91 -1.82 14.64
C PRO A 266 0.36 -2.34 15.34
N ASP A 267 0.99 -3.36 14.80
CA ASP A 267 2.28 -3.92 15.23
C ASP A 267 3.50 -3.29 14.54
N GLY A 268 3.28 -2.48 13.50
CA GLY A 268 4.31 -1.82 12.72
C GLY A 268 4.84 -2.64 11.53
N ASP A 269 4.30 -3.84 11.26
CA ASP A 269 4.65 -4.65 10.10
C ASP A 269 3.89 -4.17 8.85
N LEU A 270 4.53 -3.32 8.05
CA LEU A 270 3.93 -2.76 6.85
C LEU A 270 3.80 -3.81 5.73
N ALA A 271 4.69 -4.79 5.65
CA ALA A 271 4.59 -5.84 4.64
C ALA A 271 3.35 -6.70 4.87
N ALA A 272 3.06 -7.04 6.12
CA ALA A 272 1.82 -7.72 6.50
C ALA A 272 0.58 -6.84 6.25
N ALA A 273 0.66 -5.54 6.54
CA ALA A 273 -0.42 -4.59 6.28
C ALA A 273 -0.73 -4.47 4.78
N PHE A 274 0.27 -4.44 3.91
CA PHE A 274 0.11 -4.43 2.46
C PHE A 274 -0.56 -5.71 1.95
N ALA A 275 -0.15 -6.86 2.46
CA ALA A 275 -0.78 -8.14 2.12
C ALA A 275 -2.25 -8.23 2.59
N ALA A 276 -2.61 -7.53 3.66
CA ALA A 276 -3.98 -7.45 4.16
C ALA A 276 -4.87 -6.49 3.33
N GLY A 277 -4.27 -5.62 2.55
CA GLY A 277 -4.93 -4.58 1.76
C GLY A 277 -5.24 -3.30 2.55
N PRO A 278 -5.59 -2.21 1.86
CA PRO A 278 -5.86 -0.92 2.48
C PRO A 278 -7.13 -0.94 3.34
N ALA A 279 -7.08 -0.24 4.44
CA ALA A 279 -8.23 -0.02 5.33
C ALA A 279 -9.12 1.15 4.83
N VAL A 280 -8.48 2.16 4.24
CA VAL A 280 -9.13 3.36 3.70
C VAL A 280 -8.50 3.68 2.36
N ARG A 281 -9.33 4.10 1.40
CA ARG A 281 -8.91 4.68 0.13
C ARG A 281 -9.38 6.12 0.08
N ALA A 282 -8.50 7.04 -0.23
CA ALA A 282 -8.82 8.45 -0.39
C ALA A 282 -8.60 8.86 -1.84
N HIS A 283 -9.65 9.32 -2.52
CA HIS A 283 -9.53 9.95 -3.83
C HIS A 283 -8.88 11.32 -3.66
N VAL A 284 -7.82 11.57 -4.40
CA VAL A 284 -7.15 12.87 -4.31
C VAL A 284 -7.82 13.89 -5.24
N PRO A 285 -7.82 15.21 -4.87
CA PRO A 285 -8.24 16.24 -5.77
C PRO A 285 -7.38 16.24 -7.03
N GLU A 286 -7.93 16.73 -8.14
CA GLU A 286 -7.17 16.88 -9.37
C GLU A 286 -5.89 17.71 -9.12
N GLN A 287 -4.76 17.14 -9.50
CA GLN A 287 -3.42 17.72 -9.38
C GLN A 287 -2.68 17.50 -10.70
N PRO A 288 -1.74 18.38 -11.08
CA PRO A 288 -0.99 18.24 -12.34
C PRO A 288 -0.21 16.95 -12.43
N GLN A 289 0.51 16.59 -11.36
CA GLN A 289 1.22 15.31 -11.19
C GLN A 289 1.43 15.08 -9.69
N GLY A 290 0.58 14.26 -9.12
CA GLY A 290 0.60 14.00 -7.69
C GLY A 290 1.71 13.03 -7.30
N GLU A 291 2.70 13.48 -6.51
CA GLU A 291 3.87 12.69 -6.14
C GLU A 291 3.95 12.46 -4.62
N SER A 292 3.97 13.50 -3.84
CA SER A 292 4.29 13.39 -2.41
C SER A 292 3.11 13.08 -1.52
N VAL A 293 3.40 12.36 -0.44
CA VAL A 293 2.50 12.15 0.69
C VAL A 293 3.29 12.20 2.01
N ALA A 294 2.70 12.79 3.06
CA ALA A 294 3.30 12.85 4.40
C ALA A 294 2.22 12.80 5.48
N PHE A 295 2.58 12.37 6.69
CA PHE A 295 1.74 12.56 7.87
C PHE A 295 2.28 13.69 8.72
N THR A 296 1.39 14.54 9.26
CA THR A 296 1.73 15.43 10.37
C THR A 296 1.85 14.65 11.67
N GLU A 297 2.50 15.24 12.66
CA GLU A 297 2.59 14.65 14.01
C GLU A 297 1.20 14.41 14.65
N ASN A 298 0.18 15.16 14.22
CA ASN A 298 -1.20 15.02 14.70
C ASN A 298 -2.00 13.96 13.94
N GLY A 299 -1.40 13.31 12.93
CA GLY A 299 -2.04 12.26 12.14
C GLY A 299 -2.93 12.76 10.99
N ASP A 300 -2.77 14.02 10.58
CA ASP A 300 -3.35 14.52 9.34
C ASP A 300 -2.47 14.08 8.16
N LEU A 301 -3.08 13.81 7.01
CA LEU A 301 -2.38 13.43 5.79
C LEU A 301 -2.17 14.66 4.91
N LEU A 302 -0.94 14.88 4.48
CA LEU A 302 -0.55 15.90 3.51
C LEU A 302 -0.30 15.25 2.17
N ILE A 303 -0.68 15.93 1.08
CA ILE A 303 -0.32 15.55 -0.28
C ILE A 303 0.17 16.77 -1.07
N ALA A 304 1.18 16.56 -1.90
CA ALA A 304 1.71 17.60 -2.78
C ALA A 304 1.85 17.08 -4.21
N SER A 305 2.16 17.94 -5.14
CA SER A 305 2.21 17.66 -6.57
C SER A 305 3.26 18.51 -7.24
N GLU A 306 3.87 17.99 -8.28
CA GLU A 306 4.62 18.80 -9.22
C GLU A 306 3.75 19.86 -9.88
N ALA A 307 4.38 20.92 -10.34
CA ALA A 307 3.72 22.03 -11.04
C ALA A 307 3.52 21.76 -12.53
N ARG A 308 4.36 20.90 -13.13
CA ARG A 308 4.48 20.80 -14.60
C ARG A 308 4.71 22.18 -15.23
N ASP A 309 3.84 22.60 -16.13
CA ASP A 309 3.94 23.87 -16.85
C ASP A 309 3.24 25.05 -16.12
N GLY A 310 2.82 24.85 -14.88
CA GLY A 310 2.04 25.81 -14.10
C GLY A 310 2.75 26.31 -12.84
N PRO A 311 2.06 27.08 -11.98
CA PRO A 311 2.58 27.44 -10.67
C PRO A 311 2.58 26.21 -9.74
N VAL A 312 3.49 26.21 -8.76
CA VAL A 312 3.53 25.17 -7.71
C VAL A 312 2.17 25.03 -7.04
N PRO A 313 1.56 23.82 -7.07
CA PRO A 313 0.24 23.61 -6.49
C PRO A 313 0.27 23.72 -4.95
N PRO A 314 -0.86 24.09 -4.32
CA PRO A 314 -0.93 24.08 -2.87
C PRO A 314 -0.81 22.65 -2.30
N ILE A 315 -0.10 22.51 -1.19
CA ILE A 315 -0.14 21.32 -0.37
C ILE A 315 -1.57 21.16 0.15
N ARG A 316 -2.13 19.96 0.02
CA ARG A 316 -3.47 19.64 0.52
C ARG A 316 -3.37 18.85 1.81
N VAL A 317 -4.43 18.93 2.62
CA VAL A 317 -4.52 18.24 3.91
C VAL A 317 -5.84 17.49 4.04
N LEU A 318 -5.76 16.22 4.45
CA LEU A 318 -6.89 15.43 4.91
C LEU A 318 -6.80 15.29 6.43
N PRO A 319 -7.65 15.99 7.19
CA PRO A 319 -7.61 15.96 8.65
C PRO A 319 -7.95 14.57 9.22
N GLY A 320 -7.25 14.16 10.28
CA GLY A 320 -7.55 12.98 11.07
C GLY A 320 -7.40 11.65 10.31
N ALA A 321 -6.55 11.58 9.30
CA ALA A 321 -6.40 10.39 8.46
C ALA A 321 -5.98 9.15 9.27
N VAL A 322 -5.08 9.30 10.24
CA VAL A 322 -4.64 8.19 11.12
C VAL A 322 -5.82 7.69 11.97
N SER A 323 -6.59 8.59 12.57
CA SER A 323 -7.76 8.20 13.39
C SER A 323 -8.80 7.43 12.58
N ARG A 324 -9.07 7.82 11.34
CA ARG A 324 -10.00 7.11 10.44
C ARG A 324 -9.56 5.66 10.19
N VAL A 325 -8.28 5.43 9.99
CA VAL A 325 -7.74 4.07 9.80
C VAL A 325 -7.87 3.25 11.08
N GLN A 326 -7.53 3.82 12.21
CA GLN A 326 -7.60 3.15 13.51
C GLN A 326 -9.06 2.81 13.88
N GLU A 327 -9.99 3.73 13.70
CA GLU A 327 -11.44 3.49 13.93
C GLU A 327 -11.95 2.37 13.02
N ARG A 328 -11.53 2.37 11.74
CA ARG A 328 -11.93 1.32 10.80
C ARG A 328 -11.38 -0.04 11.19
N ALA A 329 -10.10 -0.12 11.59
CA ALA A 329 -9.49 -1.35 12.05
C ALA A 329 -10.18 -1.91 13.31
N HIS A 330 -10.54 -1.05 14.26
CA HIS A 330 -11.30 -1.44 15.44
C HIS A 330 -12.71 -1.94 15.09
N ALA A 331 -13.42 -1.26 14.19
CA ALA A 331 -14.75 -1.69 13.75
C ALA A 331 -14.70 -3.06 13.05
N GLN A 332 -13.68 -3.29 12.23
CA GLN A 332 -13.48 -4.58 11.56
C GLN A 332 -13.21 -5.70 12.59
N ALA A 333 -12.30 -5.48 13.53
CA ALA A 333 -11.99 -6.46 14.57
C ALA A 333 -13.24 -6.83 15.41
N ALA A 334 -14.08 -5.85 15.77
CA ALA A 334 -15.34 -6.09 16.47
C ALA A 334 -16.35 -6.89 15.63
N ALA A 335 -16.41 -6.66 14.32
CA ALA A 335 -17.28 -7.41 13.41
C ALA A 335 -16.81 -8.87 13.28
N ASP A 336 -15.51 -9.10 13.20
CA ASP A 336 -14.92 -10.43 13.11
C ASP A 336 -15.16 -11.24 14.40
N GLU A 337 -15.03 -10.64 15.57
CA GLU A 337 -15.35 -11.26 16.86
C GLU A 337 -16.85 -11.65 16.96
N THR A 338 -17.75 -10.78 16.50
CA THR A 338 -19.19 -11.04 16.50
C THR A 338 -19.55 -12.19 15.55
N SER A 339 -18.90 -12.24 14.39
CA SER A 339 -19.08 -13.32 13.41
C SER A 339 -18.58 -14.67 13.94
N ALA A 340 -17.44 -14.69 14.64
CA ALA A 340 -16.88 -15.89 15.25
C ALA A 340 -17.75 -16.46 16.39
N GLN A 341 -18.48 -15.62 17.10
CA GLN A 341 -19.40 -15.99 18.20
C GLN A 341 -20.80 -16.37 17.72
N SER A 342 -21.10 -16.29 16.44
CA SER A 342 -22.40 -16.62 15.88
C SER A 342 -22.71 -18.12 16.03
N PRO A 343 -23.87 -18.55 16.60
CA PRO A 343 -24.17 -19.98 16.90
C PRO A 343 -24.13 -20.89 15.67
N GLY A 344 -24.19 -20.34 14.47
CA GLY A 344 -24.08 -21.10 13.22
C GLY A 344 -22.73 -21.78 13.00
N ALA A 345 -21.64 -21.27 13.54
CA ALA A 345 -20.31 -21.84 13.39
C ALA A 345 -20.10 -23.12 14.22
N LEU A 346 -20.83 -23.27 15.32
CA LEU A 346 -20.73 -24.45 16.18
C LEU A 346 -21.47 -25.69 15.64
N TRP A 347 -22.44 -25.52 14.75
CA TRP A 347 -23.14 -26.64 14.14
C TRP A 347 -22.35 -27.38 13.07
N GLY A 348 -21.39 -26.71 12.42
CA GLY A 348 -20.52 -27.32 11.41
C GLY A 348 -19.57 -28.36 11.98
N ILE A 349 -19.02 -28.14 13.18
CA ILE A 349 -18.06 -29.04 13.83
C ILE A 349 -18.79 -30.19 14.52
N GLY A 350 -19.95 -29.92 15.14
CA GLY A 350 -20.78 -30.96 15.78
C GLY A 350 -21.34 -31.97 14.78
N GLY A 351 -21.75 -31.52 13.59
CA GLY A 351 -22.29 -32.37 12.53
C GLY A 351 -21.29 -33.40 11.99
N VAL A 352 -20.05 -33.04 11.83
CA VAL A 352 -18.98 -33.94 11.32
C VAL A 352 -18.61 -35.02 12.36
N VAL A 353 -18.60 -34.67 13.65
CA VAL A 353 -18.29 -35.65 14.71
C VAL A 353 -19.41 -36.69 14.87
N VAL A 354 -20.68 -36.27 14.76
CA VAL A 354 -21.82 -37.22 14.86
C VAL A 354 -21.87 -38.16 13.66
N VAL A 355 -21.57 -37.70 12.45
CA VAL A 355 -21.53 -38.58 11.26
C VAL A 355 -20.39 -39.58 11.33
N LEU A 356 -19.22 -39.19 11.87
CA LEU A 356 -18.08 -40.09 12.05
C LEU A 356 -18.33 -41.16 13.11
N VAL A 357 -19.03 -40.85 14.21
CA VAL A 357 -19.37 -41.81 15.25
C VAL A 357 -20.43 -42.82 14.77
N VAL A 358 -21.42 -42.38 13.97
CA VAL A 358 -22.42 -43.28 13.39
C VAL A 358 -21.81 -44.18 12.30
N ALA A 359 -20.90 -43.65 11.48
CA ALA A 359 -20.23 -44.43 10.43
C ALA A 359 -19.29 -45.48 11.01
N THR A 360 -18.52 -45.16 12.05
CA THR A 360 -17.64 -46.13 12.73
C THR A 360 -18.46 -47.20 13.49
N GLY A 361 -19.55 -46.85 14.14
CA GLY A 361 -20.44 -47.81 14.81
C GLY A 361 -21.10 -48.78 13.83
N TYR A 362 -21.44 -48.33 12.61
CA TYR A 362 -22.00 -49.20 11.57
C TYR A 362 -20.97 -50.18 10.98
N PHE A 363 -19.71 -49.76 10.80
CA PHE A 363 -18.64 -50.61 10.30
C PHE A 363 -18.19 -51.68 11.31
N VAL A 364 -18.18 -51.33 12.59
CA VAL A 364 -17.81 -52.32 13.65
C VAL A 364 -18.87 -53.40 13.80
N ARG A 365 -20.17 -53.10 13.67
CA ARG A 365 -21.26 -54.08 13.73
C ARG A 365 -21.29 -55.05 12.50
N ARG A 366 -20.75 -54.65 11.35
CA ARG A 366 -20.68 -55.51 10.16
C ARG A 366 -19.52 -56.50 10.12
N ARG A 367 -18.50 -56.29 11.00
CA ARG A 367 -17.38 -57.27 11.17
C ARG A 367 -17.59 -58.32 12.26
N ALA A 368 -18.69 -58.22 13.01
CA ALA A 368 -19.01 -59.16 14.09
C ALA A 368 -20.17 -60.14 13.75
N ARG A 369 -20.49 -60.31 12.45
CA ARG A 369 -21.41 -61.36 11.95
C ARG A 369 -20.75 -62.16 10.87
#